data_997a60fb51478e85e04a00fbf749bdc5
#
_entry.id   997a60fb51478e85e04a00fbf749bdc5
#
_cell.length_a   1.000
_cell.length_b   1.000
_cell.length_c   1.000
_cell.angle_alpha   90.00
_cell.angle_beta   90.00
_cell.angle_gamma   90.00
#
_symmetry.space_group_name_H-M   'P 1'
#
loop_
_entity.id
_entity.type
_entity.pdbx_description
1 polymer ?
#
loop_
_entity_poly.entity_id
_entity_poly.type
_entity_poly.pdbx_seq_one_letter_code
_entity_poly.pdbx_strand_id
1 'polypeptide(L)'
;MTLYVKGFKIDRQKVADIVEAKRSDPLVDAGIRVVVEQLNRSAYLDIVTGYEPPSPDGKRHLALVIALEIDDDEERLVKKELGTIDESIRTALPYTLVGPDVWELCK
;
A
#
# COMPACT_ATOMS: atom_id res chain seq x y z
N MET A 1 3.78 22.02 -0.71
CA MET A 1 3.51 21.22 -1.94
C MET A 1 2.99 19.85 -1.52
N THR A 2 1.87 19.42 -2.07
CA THR A 2 1.33 18.08 -1.82
C THR A 2 1.92 17.10 -2.83
N LEU A 3 2.43 15.99 -2.36
CA LEU A 3 2.91 14.90 -3.20
C LEU A 3 1.93 13.74 -3.17
N TYR A 4 1.87 12.99 -4.25
CA TYR A 4 1.04 11.81 -4.41
C TYR A 4 1.90 10.62 -4.76
N VAL A 5 1.46 9.44 -4.41
CA VAL A 5 2.16 8.20 -4.68
C VAL A 5 1.25 7.25 -5.44
N LYS A 6 1.78 6.63 -6.48
CA LYS A 6 1.09 5.54 -7.19
C LYS A 6 1.80 4.23 -6.90
N GLY A 7 1.02 3.24 -6.55
CA GLY A 7 1.55 1.91 -6.26
C GLY A 7 0.51 0.97 -5.70
N PHE A 8 0.94 0.07 -4.85
CA PHE A 8 0.08 -0.97 -4.28
C PHE A 8 0.00 -0.81 -2.77
N LYS A 9 -1.21 -0.84 -2.24
CA LYS A 9 -1.46 -0.77 -0.80
C LYS A 9 -1.34 -2.15 -0.17
N ILE A 10 -0.72 -2.24 1.00
CA ILE A 10 -0.80 -3.43 1.84
C ILE A 10 -2.16 -3.40 2.53
N ASP A 11 -3.05 -4.33 2.16
CA ASP A 11 -4.42 -4.33 2.64
C ASP A 11 -4.51 -5.03 3.99
N ARG A 12 -4.84 -4.24 5.02
CA ARG A 12 -4.96 -4.72 6.38
C ARG A 12 -6.02 -5.81 6.53
N GLN A 13 -7.14 -5.70 5.83
CA GLN A 13 -8.21 -6.70 5.92
C GLN A 13 -7.78 -8.03 5.31
N LYS A 14 -7.06 -7.99 4.20
CA LYS A 14 -6.52 -9.23 3.60
C LYS A 14 -5.53 -9.93 4.53
N VAL A 15 -4.67 -9.17 5.20
CA VAL A 15 -3.74 -9.73 6.19
C VAL A 15 -4.50 -10.31 7.37
N ALA A 16 -5.52 -9.61 7.87
CA ALA A 16 -6.37 -10.09 8.95
C ALA A 16 -7.04 -11.42 8.60
N ASP A 17 -7.54 -11.57 7.39
CA ASP A 17 -8.16 -12.81 6.91
C ASP A 17 -7.16 -13.97 6.87
N ILE A 18 -5.92 -13.72 6.47
CA ILE A 18 -4.87 -14.74 6.43
C ILE A 18 -4.51 -15.23 7.83
N VAL A 19 -4.38 -14.32 8.79
CA VAL A 19 -4.01 -14.68 10.18
C VAL A 19 -5.23 -15.08 11.02
N GLU A 20 -6.42 -15.10 10.42
CA GLU A 20 -7.68 -15.45 11.07
C GLU A 20 -7.94 -14.61 12.33
N ALA A 21 -7.70 -13.30 12.23
CA ALA A 21 -7.87 -12.36 13.33
C ALA A 21 -8.80 -11.20 12.93
N LYS A 22 -9.27 -10.45 13.91
CA LYS A 22 -10.01 -9.22 13.66
C LYS A 22 -9.05 -8.14 13.15
N ARG A 23 -9.55 -7.24 12.31
CA ARG A 23 -8.74 -6.17 11.71
C ARG A 23 -7.97 -5.33 12.74
N SER A 24 -8.51 -5.15 13.95
CA SER A 24 -7.89 -4.38 15.03
C SER A 24 -6.91 -5.18 15.89
N ASP A 25 -6.74 -6.48 15.62
CA ASP A 25 -5.87 -7.34 16.42
C ASP A 25 -4.40 -6.99 16.19
N PRO A 26 -3.57 -6.91 17.26
CA PRO A 26 -2.11 -6.72 17.10
C PRO A 26 -1.43 -7.77 16.22
N LEU A 27 -1.99 -8.96 16.09
CA LEU A 27 -1.47 -10.01 15.23
C LEU A 27 -1.48 -9.56 13.75
N VAL A 28 -2.41 -8.71 13.36
CA VAL A 28 -2.45 -8.16 12.00
C VAL A 28 -1.25 -7.25 11.76
N ASP A 29 -0.84 -6.44 12.75
CA ASP A 29 0.36 -5.60 12.65
C ASP A 29 1.61 -6.44 12.47
N ALA A 30 1.73 -7.54 13.20
CA ALA A 30 2.83 -8.49 13.04
C ALA A 30 2.82 -9.12 11.64
N GLY A 31 1.65 -9.48 11.13
CA GLY A 31 1.50 -9.99 9.77
C GLY A 31 1.93 -8.99 8.70
N ILE A 32 1.58 -7.73 8.86
CA ILE A 32 1.98 -6.65 7.96
C ILE A 32 3.51 -6.50 7.94
N ARG A 33 4.16 -6.57 9.10
CA ARG A 33 5.63 -6.53 9.18
C ARG A 33 6.28 -7.67 8.41
N VAL A 34 5.72 -8.87 8.51
CA VAL A 34 6.23 -10.03 7.75
C VAL A 34 6.10 -9.79 6.25
N VAL A 35 4.97 -9.25 5.79
CA VAL A 35 4.77 -8.91 4.37
C VAL A 35 5.81 -7.89 3.91
N VAL A 36 6.03 -6.83 4.68
CA VAL A 36 7.02 -5.79 4.36
C VAL A 36 8.43 -6.39 4.26
N GLU A 37 8.82 -7.23 5.22
CA GLU A 37 10.12 -7.87 5.21
C GLU A 37 10.32 -8.77 4.00
N GLN A 38 9.32 -9.58 3.65
CA GLN A 38 9.38 -10.47 2.49
C GLN A 38 9.52 -9.70 1.18
N LEU A 39 8.75 -8.62 1.02
CA LEU A 39 8.83 -7.77 -0.15
C LEU A 39 10.21 -7.11 -0.27
N ASN A 40 10.75 -6.61 0.82
CA ASN A 40 12.06 -5.96 0.83
C ASN A 40 13.22 -6.93 0.58
N ARG A 41 13.10 -8.18 0.99
CA ARG A 41 14.10 -9.20 0.67
C ARG A 41 14.16 -9.50 -0.83
N SER A 42 13.02 -9.43 -1.49
CA SER A 42 12.93 -9.80 -2.91
C SER A 42 13.33 -8.66 -3.84
N ALA A 43 13.10 -7.38 -3.49
CA ALA A 43 13.17 -6.29 -4.46
C ALA A 43 13.42 -4.91 -3.87
N TYR A 44 14.02 -4.66 -2.80
CA TYR A 44 14.33 -3.30 -2.28
C TYR A 44 13.28 -2.24 -2.63
N LEU A 45 12.04 -2.51 -2.25
CA LEU A 45 10.93 -1.64 -2.60
C LEU A 45 10.82 -0.47 -1.61
N ASP A 46 10.52 0.72 -2.14
CA ASP A 46 10.21 1.87 -1.31
C ASP A 46 8.80 1.73 -0.75
N ILE A 47 8.69 1.64 0.58
CA ILE A 47 7.40 1.57 1.27
C ILE A 47 7.19 2.88 1.99
N VAL A 48 6.11 3.56 1.64
CA VAL A 48 5.77 4.88 2.17
C VAL A 48 4.39 4.83 2.82
N THR A 49 4.07 5.87 3.59
CA THR A 49 2.75 6.03 4.18
C THR A 49 1.93 6.99 3.32
N GLY A 50 0.75 6.57 2.92
CA GLY A 50 -0.20 7.39 2.19
C GLY A 50 -1.49 7.59 2.99
N TYR A 51 -2.19 8.70 2.72
CA TYR A 51 -3.50 8.97 3.30
C TYR A 51 -4.57 8.30 2.46
N GLU A 52 -5.42 7.51 3.11
CA GLU A 52 -6.64 7.01 2.49
C GLU A 52 -7.68 8.14 2.38
N PRO A 53 -8.66 8.02 1.46
CA PRO A 53 -9.78 8.96 1.41
C PRO A 53 -10.46 9.06 2.78
N PRO A 54 -10.99 10.26 3.15
CA PRO A 54 -11.66 10.42 4.44
C PRO A 54 -12.79 9.41 4.62
N SER A 55 -12.84 8.78 5.77
CA SER A 55 -13.94 7.87 6.11
C SER A 55 -15.20 8.67 6.49
N PRO A 56 -16.39 8.02 6.52
CA PRO A 56 -17.64 8.70 6.90
C PRO A 56 -17.62 9.38 8.27
N ASP A 57 -16.74 8.94 9.17
CA ASP A 57 -16.56 9.55 10.49
C ASP A 57 -15.61 10.78 10.47
N GLY A 58 -15.13 11.17 9.30
CA GLY A 58 -14.23 12.31 9.12
C GLY A 58 -12.77 12.04 9.48
N LYS A 59 -12.42 10.84 9.89
CA LYS A 59 -11.03 10.47 10.21
C LYS A 59 -10.25 10.11 8.95
N ARG A 60 -8.99 10.56 8.89
CA ARG A 60 -8.05 10.13 7.86
C ARG A 60 -7.25 8.96 8.38
N HIS A 61 -7.29 7.88 7.64
CA HIS A 61 -6.51 6.68 7.95
C HIS A 61 -5.23 6.66 7.11
N LEU A 62 -4.20 6.02 7.65
CA LEU A 62 -2.94 5.84 6.97
C LEU A 62 -2.87 4.43 6.39
N ALA A 63 -2.24 4.32 5.22
CA ALA A 63 -1.99 3.05 4.57
C ALA A 63 -0.51 2.93 4.23
N LEU A 64 0.01 1.72 4.28
CA LEU A 64 1.35 1.41 3.77
C LEU A 64 1.25 1.14 2.28
N VAL A 65 2.00 1.86 1.49
CA VAL A 65 1.97 1.81 0.03
C VAL A 65 3.35 1.47 -0.51
N ILE A 66 3.40 0.49 -1.40
CA ILE A 66 4.61 0.20 -2.17
C ILE A 66 4.69 1.25 -3.27
N ALA A 67 5.64 2.19 -3.14
CA ALA A 67 5.76 3.32 -4.04
C ALA A 67 6.42 2.91 -5.34
N LEU A 68 5.72 3.08 -6.45
CA LEU A 68 6.28 2.88 -7.79
C LEU A 68 6.57 4.21 -8.46
N GLU A 69 5.71 5.22 -8.26
CA GLU A 69 5.88 6.56 -8.80
C GLU A 69 5.41 7.59 -7.78
N ILE A 70 6.10 8.72 -7.71
CA ILE A 70 5.71 9.86 -6.86
C ILE A 70 5.70 11.10 -7.73
N ASP A 71 4.65 11.91 -7.63
CA ASP A 71 4.50 13.15 -8.38
C ASP A 71 3.67 14.15 -7.57
N ASP A 72 3.79 15.42 -7.88
CA ASP A 72 2.95 16.48 -7.32
C ASP A 72 1.62 16.63 -8.07
N ASP A 73 1.44 15.98 -9.19
CA ASP A 73 0.23 16.01 -10.02
C ASP A 73 -0.51 14.67 -9.94
N GLU A 74 -1.61 14.65 -9.18
CA GLU A 74 -2.43 13.45 -8.99
C GLU A 74 -2.98 12.90 -10.30
N GLU A 75 -3.49 13.78 -11.19
CA GLU A 75 -4.06 13.35 -12.47
C GLU A 75 -3.02 12.68 -13.36
N ARG A 76 -1.79 13.21 -13.37
CA ARG A 76 -0.69 12.62 -14.11
C ARG A 76 -0.38 11.22 -13.62
N LEU A 77 -0.36 11.03 -12.29
CA LEU A 77 -0.16 9.70 -11.70
C LEU A 77 -1.29 8.72 -12.03
N VAL A 78 -2.53 9.18 -11.96
CA VAL A 78 -3.69 8.33 -12.29
C VAL A 78 -3.60 7.81 -13.73
N LYS A 79 -3.20 8.67 -14.66
CA LYS A 79 -3.10 8.33 -16.08
C LYS A 79 -1.83 7.59 -16.45
N LYS A 80 -0.80 7.62 -15.60
CA LYS A 80 0.49 7.01 -15.90
C LYS A 80 0.38 5.49 -15.94
N GLU A 81 0.85 4.91 -17.04
CA GLU A 81 0.96 3.47 -17.14
C GLU A 81 2.20 3.00 -16.39
N LEU A 82 2.02 2.00 -15.55
CA LEU A 82 3.13 1.35 -14.88
C LEU A 82 3.80 0.38 -15.85
N GLY A 83 5.13 0.37 -15.84
CA GLY A 83 5.90 -0.58 -16.62
C GLY A 83 5.83 -1.99 -16.04
N THR A 84 6.90 -2.75 -16.23
CA THR A 84 6.98 -4.11 -15.68
C THR A 84 6.91 -4.06 -14.16
N ILE A 85 5.92 -4.75 -13.58
CA ILE A 85 5.76 -4.87 -12.14
C ILE A 85 6.65 -6.00 -11.63
N ASP A 86 7.35 -5.76 -10.53
CA ASP A 86 8.19 -6.76 -9.88
C ASP A 86 7.39 -8.03 -9.55
N GLU A 87 8.00 -9.18 -9.73
CA GLU A 87 7.33 -10.46 -9.51
C GLU A 87 6.90 -10.66 -8.06
N SER A 88 7.65 -10.12 -7.10
CA SER A 88 7.26 -10.18 -5.69
C SER A 88 5.93 -9.48 -5.44
N ILE A 89 5.69 -8.36 -6.12
CA ILE A 89 4.41 -7.65 -6.06
C ILE A 89 3.31 -8.48 -6.70
N ARG A 90 3.55 -9.04 -7.87
CA ARG A 90 2.57 -9.90 -8.56
C ARG A 90 2.16 -11.09 -7.71
N THR A 91 3.12 -11.72 -7.07
CA THR A 91 2.87 -12.88 -6.19
C THR A 91 2.03 -12.48 -4.98
N ALA A 92 2.28 -11.32 -4.40
CA ALA A 92 1.57 -10.83 -3.21
C ALA A 92 0.19 -10.23 -3.51
N LEU A 93 -0.05 -9.75 -4.74
CA LEU A 93 -1.27 -9.03 -5.13
C LEU A 93 -2.56 -9.76 -4.77
N PRO A 94 -2.75 -11.05 -5.08
CA PRO A 94 -4.01 -11.71 -4.74
C PRO A 94 -4.20 -11.95 -3.25
N TYR A 95 -3.16 -11.83 -2.43
CA TYR A 95 -3.19 -12.22 -1.02
C TYR A 95 -3.16 -11.07 -0.05
N THR A 96 -2.29 -10.10 -0.25
CA THR A 96 -2.03 -9.04 0.74
C THR A 96 -2.03 -7.63 0.16
N LEU A 97 -2.00 -7.47 -1.16
CA LEU A 97 -1.91 -6.17 -1.81
C LEU A 97 -3.16 -5.83 -2.61
N VAL A 98 -3.41 -4.53 -2.76
CA VAL A 98 -4.48 -3.97 -3.59
C VAL A 98 -3.92 -2.86 -4.45
N GLY A 99 -4.40 -2.71 -5.64
CA GLY A 99 -4.02 -1.63 -6.55
C GLY A 99 -3.85 -2.12 -7.98
N PRO A 100 -3.21 -1.29 -8.84
CA PRO A 100 -2.59 -0.01 -8.50
C PRO A 100 -3.58 1.12 -8.26
N ASP A 101 -3.23 2.04 -7.37
CA ASP A 101 -4.02 3.21 -7.04
C ASP A 101 -3.10 4.40 -6.72
N VAL A 102 -3.70 5.57 -6.46
CA VAL A 102 -2.97 6.79 -6.10
C VAL A 102 -3.46 7.26 -4.73
N TRP A 103 -2.50 7.61 -3.87
CA TRP A 103 -2.76 8.16 -2.53
C TRP A 103 -1.99 9.45 -2.33
N GLU A 104 -2.50 10.32 -1.45
CA GLU A 104 -1.74 11.47 -0.99
C GLU A 104 -0.62 11.01 -0.07
N LEU A 105 0.61 11.40 -0.37
CA LEU A 105 1.78 11.02 0.42
C LEU A 105 1.74 11.68 1.79
N CYS A 106 1.90 10.89 2.84
CA CYS A 106 2.05 11.39 4.20
C CYS A 106 3.50 11.86 4.41
N LYS A 107 3.64 13.08 4.83
CA LYS A 107 4.96 13.63 5.16
C LYS A 107 5.28 13.45 6.63
#